data_4c550aab5592469f33794b08b3efb36a
#
_entry.id   4c550aab5592469f33794b08b3efb36a
#
_cell.length_a   1.000
_cell.length_b   1.000
_cell.length_c   1.000
_cell.angle_alpha   90.00
_cell.angle_beta   90.00
_cell.angle_gamma   90.00
#
_symmetry.space_group_name_H-M   'P 1'
#
loop_
_entity.id
_entity.type
_entity.pdbx_description
1 polymer ?
#
loop_
_entity_poly.entity_id
_entity_poly.type
_entity_poly.pdbx_seq_one_letter_code
_entity_poly.pdbx_strand_id
1 'polypeptide(L)'
;MAKETQPLFKGMTRPAMIFGVPMTPLIIVLGVIASISVWTSPIYMLVAIPVVLIMKFIASYDDFMYSILFHGLKCKTPALNKKYYGVKTYTSLPLRKLGEKVQFPVLSIFGLDKNPSFEKFIPFSSLKGNDDDGIVLTKESEFISTWEIKGLAFEVENEERQDSINKLLGNVFIAFSNEPVAFYFNSVRHDVDTHLKANYKNKYLKEINDLYYKSFTEGSSKSTNLYLTMVYNPFLNTTEKKKFQNLSKNKYDNELLNFIQKFRDYSNRLEANLSKFRAKKLQIYSENGKSFSNQLEFYNYLIGGRFLKTRALNSPINEYLIGGLKNIQFSQDLIQLNYNDGLKKFAQAIEIKDYSSETFVGMLNSLMYLDVNYTITQSFTPMGRVKAKDKLKKQQNQLKASEDDSITQEQQFYIALDRLTNGEICFGNYHFSLVVFGEDVKSVKENSNKVITYLQDVGFQVTLADIHLPHVYFSQLPSTFSLRARISPITNENYASLIALHNFPK
;
A
#
# COMPACT_ATOMS: atom_id res chain seq x y z
N MET A 1 2.31 19.99 27.67
CA MET A 1 1.23 20.52 26.81
C MET A 1 0.53 19.36 26.13
N ALA A 2 -0.78 19.46 25.88
CA ALA A 2 -1.48 18.38 25.14
C ALA A 2 -1.01 18.40 23.68
N LYS A 3 -0.69 17.24 23.12
CA LYS A 3 -0.34 17.09 21.69
C LYS A 3 -1.46 17.67 20.83
N GLU A 4 -1.10 18.42 19.78
CA GLU A 4 -2.08 18.91 18.81
C GLU A 4 -2.69 17.70 18.09
N THR A 5 -3.99 17.49 18.26
CA THR A 5 -4.72 16.39 17.64
C THR A 5 -5.46 16.88 16.41
N GLN A 6 -5.52 16.05 15.39
CA GLN A 6 -6.23 16.32 14.13
C GLN A 6 -7.47 15.44 14.07
N PRO A 7 -8.69 16.01 13.96
CA PRO A 7 -9.90 15.21 13.92
C PRO A 7 -9.92 14.33 12.67
N LEU A 8 -10.27 13.08 12.84
CA LEU A 8 -10.48 12.16 11.75
C LEU A 8 -11.98 12.04 11.50
N PHE A 9 -12.42 12.43 10.32
CA PHE A 9 -13.83 12.48 9.94
C PHE A 9 -14.37 11.07 9.72
N LYS A 10 -14.78 10.36 10.77
CA LYS A 10 -15.24 8.96 10.73
C LYS A 10 -16.36 8.72 9.74
N GLY A 11 -17.27 9.67 9.56
CA GLY A 11 -18.32 9.59 8.54
C GLY A 11 -17.79 9.49 7.11
N MET A 12 -16.52 9.85 6.85
CA MET A 12 -15.88 9.69 5.54
C MET A 12 -15.14 8.36 5.40
N THR A 13 -14.68 7.76 6.49
CA THR A 13 -13.85 6.55 6.44
C THR A 13 -14.66 5.28 6.26
N ARG A 14 -15.96 5.31 6.53
CA ARG A 14 -16.88 4.18 6.35
C ARG A 14 -17.67 4.31 5.04
N PRO A 15 -18.03 3.19 4.38
CA PRO A 15 -18.96 3.25 3.26
C PRO A 15 -20.35 3.69 3.74
N ALA A 16 -21.08 4.44 2.90
CA ALA A 16 -22.46 4.81 3.22
C ALA A 16 -23.36 3.56 3.30
N MET A 17 -24.10 3.45 4.39
CA MET A 17 -24.97 2.32 4.70
C MET A 17 -26.43 2.71 4.52
N ILE A 18 -27.25 1.79 3.99
CA ILE A 18 -28.72 1.86 3.97
C ILE A 18 -29.23 0.56 4.58
N PHE A 19 -30.06 0.64 5.61
CA PHE A 19 -30.55 -0.51 6.39
C PHE A 19 -29.41 -1.40 6.96
N GLY A 20 -28.22 -0.82 7.19
CA GLY A 20 -27.03 -1.54 7.65
C GLY A 20 -26.31 -2.35 6.57
N VAL A 21 -26.58 -2.05 5.28
CA VAL A 21 -25.90 -2.63 4.13
C VAL A 21 -25.21 -1.53 3.33
N PRO A 22 -23.95 -1.71 2.87
CA PRO A 22 -23.29 -0.73 2.00
C PRO A 22 -24.12 -0.45 0.74
N MET A 23 -24.30 0.84 0.45
CA MET A 23 -25.23 1.31 -0.59
C MET A 23 -24.95 0.73 -1.97
N THR A 24 -23.69 0.64 -2.38
CA THR A 24 -23.33 0.18 -3.74
C THR A 24 -23.74 -1.29 -3.98
N PRO A 25 -23.34 -2.27 -3.16
CA PRO A 25 -23.79 -3.64 -3.35
C PRO A 25 -25.30 -3.81 -3.20
N LEU A 26 -25.93 -3.03 -2.30
CA LEU A 26 -27.40 -3.06 -2.13
C LEU A 26 -28.12 -2.66 -3.43
N ILE A 27 -27.75 -1.53 -4.04
CA ILE A 27 -28.36 -1.04 -5.28
C ILE A 27 -28.18 -2.06 -6.41
N ILE A 28 -26.99 -2.66 -6.54
CA ILE A 28 -26.72 -3.67 -7.57
C ILE A 28 -27.64 -4.88 -7.40
N VAL A 29 -27.74 -5.41 -6.19
CA VAL A 29 -28.55 -6.60 -5.91
C VAL A 29 -30.04 -6.32 -6.10
N LEU A 30 -30.53 -5.19 -5.57
CA LEU A 30 -31.94 -4.78 -5.77
C LEU A 30 -32.25 -4.53 -7.25
N GLY A 31 -31.33 -3.92 -8.00
CA GLY A 31 -31.46 -3.71 -9.44
C GLY A 31 -31.57 -5.03 -10.22
N VAL A 32 -30.78 -6.04 -9.86
CA VAL A 32 -30.87 -7.39 -10.46
C VAL A 32 -32.21 -8.06 -10.12
N ILE A 33 -32.65 -8.03 -8.84
CA ILE A 33 -33.95 -8.60 -8.43
C ILE A 33 -35.08 -7.90 -9.16
N ALA A 34 -35.07 -6.55 -9.23
CA ALA A 34 -36.07 -5.78 -9.95
C ALA A 34 -36.13 -6.16 -11.44
N SER A 35 -34.97 -6.27 -12.09
CA SER A 35 -34.87 -6.67 -13.49
C SER A 35 -35.50 -8.07 -13.72
N ILE A 36 -35.18 -9.04 -12.86
CA ILE A 36 -35.74 -10.38 -12.94
C ILE A 36 -37.27 -10.34 -12.71
N SER A 37 -37.73 -9.55 -11.74
CA SER A 37 -39.16 -9.43 -11.41
C SER A 37 -39.96 -8.83 -12.58
N VAL A 38 -39.44 -7.89 -13.33
CA VAL A 38 -40.07 -7.31 -14.52
C VAL A 38 -40.25 -8.35 -15.63
N TRP A 39 -39.25 -9.24 -15.82
CA TRP A 39 -39.30 -10.26 -16.88
C TRP A 39 -40.09 -11.50 -16.52
N THR A 40 -40.33 -11.76 -15.22
CA THR A 40 -41.00 -13.00 -14.75
C THR A 40 -42.33 -12.71 -14.08
N SER A 41 -42.29 -12.27 -12.81
CA SER A 41 -43.48 -11.88 -12.05
C SER A 41 -43.13 -10.91 -10.93
N PRO A 42 -43.90 -9.84 -10.68
CA PRO A 42 -43.67 -8.90 -9.59
C PRO A 42 -43.55 -9.55 -8.21
N ILE A 43 -44.08 -10.73 -8.01
CA ILE A 43 -44.04 -11.47 -6.74
C ILE A 43 -42.58 -11.79 -6.33
N TYR A 44 -41.63 -11.93 -7.29
CA TYR A 44 -40.22 -12.15 -7.01
C TYR A 44 -39.53 -10.94 -6.34
N MET A 45 -40.17 -9.76 -6.31
CA MET A 45 -39.70 -8.63 -5.52
C MET A 45 -39.68 -8.94 -4.02
N LEU A 46 -40.53 -9.85 -3.53
CA LEU A 46 -40.53 -10.29 -2.13
C LEU A 46 -39.24 -11.01 -1.73
N VAL A 47 -38.51 -11.58 -2.70
CA VAL A 47 -37.19 -12.20 -2.47
C VAL A 47 -36.14 -11.14 -2.02
N ALA A 48 -36.38 -9.87 -2.30
CA ALA A 48 -35.49 -8.79 -1.83
C ALA A 48 -35.41 -8.77 -0.30
N ILE A 49 -36.48 -9.07 0.43
CA ILE A 49 -36.50 -8.98 1.90
C ILE A 49 -35.49 -9.95 2.54
N PRO A 50 -35.54 -11.28 2.32
CA PRO A 50 -34.58 -12.20 2.90
C PRO A 50 -33.14 -11.93 2.38
N VAL A 51 -32.99 -11.52 1.12
CA VAL A 51 -31.65 -11.18 0.57
C VAL A 51 -31.05 -10.00 1.28
N VAL A 52 -31.78 -8.90 1.53
CA VAL A 52 -31.30 -7.73 2.28
C VAL A 52 -30.96 -8.11 3.72
N LEU A 53 -31.73 -8.99 4.38
CA LEU A 53 -31.42 -9.49 5.73
C LEU A 53 -30.08 -10.26 5.75
N ILE A 54 -29.85 -11.13 4.78
CA ILE A 54 -28.56 -11.83 4.62
C ILE A 54 -27.44 -10.83 4.37
N MET A 55 -27.66 -9.84 3.50
CA MET A 55 -26.69 -8.80 3.22
C MET A 55 -26.33 -8.00 4.48
N LYS A 56 -27.33 -7.64 5.30
CA LYS A 56 -27.13 -6.96 6.58
C LYS A 56 -26.29 -7.82 7.54
N PHE A 57 -26.59 -9.10 7.65
CA PHE A 57 -25.83 -10.03 8.47
C PHE A 57 -24.35 -10.11 8.04
N ILE A 58 -24.08 -10.17 6.73
CA ILE A 58 -22.72 -10.17 6.20
C ILE A 58 -22.01 -8.84 6.53
N ALA A 59 -22.69 -7.70 6.34
CA ALA A 59 -22.12 -6.37 6.61
C ALA A 59 -21.86 -6.12 8.11
N SER A 60 -22.58 -6.81 9.02
CA SER A 60 -22.38 -6.64 10.47
C SER A 60 -21.00 -7.10 10.96
N TYR A 61 -20.31 -7.97 10.22
CA TYR A 61 -18.96 -8.38 10.55
C TYR A 61 -17.90 -7.31 10.19
N ASP A 62 -18.12 -6.62 9.05
CA ASP A 62 -17.17 -5.63 8.56
C ASP A 62 -17.82 -4.72 7.51
N ASP A 63 -17.68 -3.41 7.65
CA ASP A 63 -18.23 -2.42 6.73
C ASP A 63 -17.70 -2.57 5.29
N PHE A 64 -16.48 -3.08 5.13
CA PHE A 64 -15.84 -3.35 3.85
C PHE A 64 -16.01 -4.79 3.36
N MET A 65 -16.83 -5.62 4.04
CA MET A 65 -16.93 -7.06 3.74
C MET A 65 -17.20 -7.35 2.25
N TYR A 66 -18.06 -6.58 1.58
CA TYR A 66 -18.35 -6.79 0.16
C TYR A 66 -17.15 -6.52 -0.75
N SER A 67 -16.33 -5.48 -0.42
CA SER A 67 -15.09 -5.24 -1.12
C SER A 67 -14.10 -6.38 -0.89
N ILE A 68 -13.98 -6.85 0.34
CA ILE A 68 -13.13 -7.98 0.73
C ILE A 68 -13.54 -9.25 0.00
N LEU A 69 -14.84 -9.56 -0.03
CA LEU A 69 -15.36 -10.73 -0.75
C LEU A 69 -15.09 -10.64 -2.26
N PHE A 70 -15.27 -9.48 -2.87
CA PHE A 70 -14.95 -9.26 -4.28
C PHE A 70 -13.46 -9.51 -4.58
N HIS A 71 -12.57 -8.97 -3.74
CA HIS A 71 -11.14 -9.24 -3.84
C HIS A 71 -10.83 -10.72 -3.54
N GLY A 72 -11.50 -11.30 -2.56
CA GLY A 72 -11.38 -12.71 -2.19
C GLY A 72 -11.79 -13.66 -3.31
N LEU A 73 -12.86 -13.35 -4.05
CA LEU A 73 -13.25 -14.13 -5.23
C LEU A 73 -12.12 -14.18 -6.27
N LYS A 74 -11.43 -13.06 -6.49
CA LYS A 74 -10.26 -13.02 -7.38
C LYS A 74 -9.09 -13.85 -6.84
N CYS A 75 -8.94 -13.94 -5.51
CA CYS A 75 -7.88 -14.71 -4.86
C CYS A 75 -8.21 -16.20 -4.72
N LYS A 76 -9.49 -16.56 -4.45
CA LYS A 76 -9.94 -17.94 -4.16
C LYS A 76 -10.20 -18.79 -5.39
N THR A 77 -10.06 -18.23 -6.61
CA THR A 77 -10.20 -19.04 -7.82
C THR A 77 -9.31 -20.28 -7.76
N PRO A 78 -9.84 -21.46 -8.11
CA PRO A 78 -9.11 -22.71 -7.90
C PRO A 78 -7.80 -22.70 -8.70
N ALA A 79 -6.71 -22.88 -7.99
CA ALA A 79 -5.40 -23.13 -8.60
C ALA A 79 -5.14 -24.65 -8.60
N LEU A 80 -4.81 -25.22 -9.74
CA LEU A 80 -4.54 -26.65 -9.85
C LEU A 80 -3.36 -27.10 -8.99
N ASN A 81 -2.42 -26.20 -8.71
CA ASN A 81 -1.27 -26.48 -7.85
C ASN A 81 -1.61 -26.65 -6.36
N LYS A 82 -2.84 -26.26 -5.92
CA LYS A 82 -3.31 -26.51 -4.56
C LYS A 82 -3.31 -28.00 -4.21
N LYS A 83 -3.54 -28.86 -5.21
CA LYS A 83 -3.51 -30.32 -5.01
C LYS A 83 -2.10 -30.80 -4.60
N TYR A 84 -1.03 -30.15 -5.06
CA TYR A 84 0.36 -30.55 -4.78
C TYR A 84 0.91 -29.92 -3.49
N TYR A 85 0.54 -28.65 -3.22
CA TYR A 85 1.10 -27.87 -2.11
C TYR A 85 0.17 -27.76 -0.91
N GLY A 86 -1.05 -28.28 -0.98
CA GLY A 86 -2.09 -28.11 0.05
C GLY A 86 -2.71 -26.71 0.10
N VAL A 87 -1.97 -25.71 -0.35
CA VAL A 87 -2.35 -24.29 -0.40
C VAL A 87 -2.10 -23.70 -1.77
N LYS A 88 -2.73 -22.55 -2.06
CA LYS A 88 -2.49 -21.81 -3.29
C LYS A 88 -1.07 -21.25 -3.29
N THR A 89 -0.26 -21.67 -4.25
CA THR A 89 1.15 -21.31 -4.38
C THR A 89 1.36 -20.50 -5.64
N TYR A 90 1.97 -19.33 -5.51
CA TYR A 90 2.38 -18.50 -6.65
C TYR A 90 3.87 -18.71 -6.90
N THR A 91 4.21 -19.08 -8.14
CA THR A 91 5.62 -19.24 -8.58
C THR A 91 6.23 -17.90 -8.99
N SER A 92 7.55 -17.79 -8.94
CA SER A 92 8.26 -16.59 -9.35
C SER A 92 8.12 -16.28 -10.84
N LEU A 93 8.14 -17.33 -11.67
CA LEU A 93 8.02 -17.21 -13.11
C LEU A 93 6.83 -18.03 -13.61
N PRO A 94 6.12 -17.56 -14.65
CA PRO A 94 5.09 -18.34 -15.29
C PRO A 94 5.73 -19.54 -15.99
N LEU A 95 5.27 -20.74 -15.67
CA LEU A 95 5.63 -21.94 -16.44
C LEU A 95 4.89 -21.89 -17.78
N ARG A 96 5.50 -21.24 -18.77
CA ARG A 96 5.02 -21.23 -20.15
C ARG A 96 5.59 -22.46 -20.87
N LYS A 97 4.72 -23.33 -21.37
CA LYS A 97 5.15 -24.30 -22.38
C LYS A 97 5.44 -23.55 -23.69
N LEU A 98 6.62 -23.76 -24.26
CA LEU A 98 6.96 -23.22 -25.57
C LEU A 98 5.85 -23.63 -26.58
N GLY A 99 5.16 -22.64 -27.17
CA GLY A 99 4.13 -22.87 -28.18
C GLY A 99 2.67 -22.92 -27.66
N GLU A 100 2.39 -22.83 -26.34
CA GLU A 100 1.01 -22.66 -25.87
C GLU A 100 0.51 -21.24 -26.17
N LYS A 101 -0.34 -21.12 -27.20
CA LYS A 101 -1.21 -19.94 -27.33
C LYS A 101 -2.12 -19.89 -26.11
N VAL A 102 -2.27 -18.71 -25.52
CA VAL A 102 -3.23 -18.47 -24.42
C VAL A 102 -4.62 -18.90 -24.91
N GLN A 103 -5.03 -20.12 -24.56
CA GLN A 103 -6.37 -20.60 -24.87
C GLN A 103 -7.32 -20.06 -23.82
N PHE A 104 -8.28 -19.26 -24.31
CA PHE A 104 -9.47 -18.73 -23.67
C PHE A 104 -9.26 -17.59 -22.63
N PRO A 105 -9.46 -16.33 -23.07
CA PRO A 105 -9.49 -15.18 -22.17
C PRO A 105 -10.61 -15.25 -21.11
N VAL A 106 -11.68 -16.01 -21.36
CA VAL A 106 -12.82 -16.17 -20.43
C VAL A 106 -12.41 -16.94 -19.17
N LEU A 107 -11.56 -17.95 -19.25
CA LEU A 107 -11.09 -18.70 -18.08
C LEU A 107 -10.09 -17.90 -17.23
N SER A 108 -9.35 -16.98 -17.83
CA SER A 108 -8.47 -16.07 -17.08
C SER A 108 -9.26 -15.01 -16.27
N ILE A 109 -10.45 -14.62 -16.74
CA ILE A 109 -11.37 -13.73 -16.02
C ILE A 109 -11.83 -14.40 -14.71
N PHE A 110 -12.05 -15.71 -14.73
CA PHE A 110 -12.37 -16.48 -13.53
C PHE A 110 -11.15 -16.97 -12.75
N GLY A 111 -9.95 -16.57 -13.14
CA GLY A 111 -8.70 -16.85 -12.42
C GLY A 111 -8.30 -18.33 -12.37
N LEU A 112 -8.74 -19.13 -13.32
CA LEU A 112 -8.39 -20.55 -13.47
C LEU A 112 -6.98 -20.69 -14.08
N ASP A 113 -5.98 -20.13 -13.42
CA ASP A 113 -4.59 -20.32 -13.81
C ASP A 113 -4.12 -21.70 -13.35
N LYS A 114 -3.65 -22.53 -14.30
CA LYS A 114 -3.05 -23.83 -13.98
C LYS A 114 -1.84 -23.68 -13.06
N ASN A 115 -1.00 -22.69 -13.34
CA ASN A 115 0.20 -22.37 -12.58
C ASN A 115 0.24 -20.86 -12.30
N PRO A 116 -0.37 -20.39 -11.19
CA PRO A 116 -0.40 -18.97 -10.89
C PRO A 116 1.01 -18.47 -10.60
N SER A 117 1.39 -17.37 -11.27
CA SER A 117 2.62 -16.63 -11.02
C SER A 117 2.32 -15.33 -10.31
N PHE A 118 3.20 -14.92 -9.39
CA PHE A 118 3.07 -13.62 -8.74
C PHE A 118 3.55 -12.46 -9.64
N GLU A 119 4.18 -12.73 -10.78
CA GLU A 119 4.51 -11.73 -11.81
C GLU A 119 3.32 -10.83 -12.16
N LYS A 120 2.09 -11.38 -12.15
CA LYS A 120 0.87 -10.63 -12.45
C LYS A 120 0.59 -9.49 -11.49
N PHE A 121 1.07 -9.59 -10.24
CA PHE A 121 0.91 -8.56 -9.22
C PHE A 121 2.01 -7.50 -9.27
N ILE A 122 3.12 -7.76 -9.97
CA ILE A 122 4.22 -6.81 -10.12
C ILE A 122 3.83 -5.80 -11.21
N PRO A 123 3.63 -4.51 -10.87
CA PRO A 123 3.15 -3.52 -11.83
C PRO A 123 4.25 -2.99 -12.75
N PHE A 124 5.52 -3.19 -12.43
CA PHE A 124 6.66 -2.56 -13.09
C PHE A 124 6.95 -3.18 -14.46
N SER A 125 7.21 -2.33 -15.44
CA SER A 125 7.47 -2.74 -16.83
C SER A 125 8.91 -2.46 -17.23
N SER A 126 9.37 -1.22 -17.19
CA SER A 126 10.70 -0.83 -17.66
C SER A 126 11.23 0.41 -16.96
N LEU A 127 12.56 0.54 -16.95
CA LEU A 127 13.23 1.79 -16.55
C LEU A 127 13.13 2.80 -17.70
N LYS A 128 12.97 4.08 -17.39
CA LYS A 128 12.85 5.19 -18.33
C LYS A 128 13.67 6.39 -17.88
N GLY A 129 13.99 7.27 -18.82
CA GLY A 129 14.81 8.46 -18.56
C GLY A 129 16.30 8.12 -18.47
N ASN A 130 17.06 9.06 -17.90
CA ASN A 130 18.50 8.91 -17.63
C ASN A 130 18.72 8.18 -16.30
N ASP A 131 19.94 7.76 -16.01
CA ASP A 131 20.30 7.04 -14.80
C ASP A 131 19.91 7.81 -13.51
N ASP A 132 20.04 9.14 -13.54
CA ASP A 132 19.67 10.02 -12.42
C ASP A 132 18.16 10.21 -12.23
N ASP A 133 17.35 9.92 -13.25
CA ASP A 133 15.91 10.13 -13.19
C ASP A 133 15.20 9.15 -12.25
N GLY A 134 15.71 7.93 -12.11
CA GLY A 134 15.09 6.87 -11.31
C GLY A 134 13.61 6.66 -11.66
N ILE A 135 13.25 6.69 -12.95
CA ILE A 135 11.87 6.57 -13.42
C ILE A 135 11.58 5.12 -13.79
N VAL A 136 10.55 4.55 -13.16
CA VAL A 136 9.99 3.25 -13.53
C VAL A 136 8.64 3.45 -14.21
N LEU A 137 8.48 2.88 -15.40
CA LEU A 137 7.21 2.80 -16.11
C LEU A 137 6.49 1.51 -15.71
N THR A 138 5.18 1.62 -15.44
CA THR A 138 4.34 0.47 -15.10
C THR A 138 3.67 -0.16 -16.33
N LYS A 139 3.10 -1.36 -16.15
CA LYS A 139 2.23 -2.03 -17.15
C LYS A 139 0.99 -1.20 -17.47
N GLU A 140 0.56 -0.38 -16.52
CA GLU A 140 -0.59 0.52 -16.65
C GLU A 140 -0.20 1.88 -17.24
N SER A 141 1.06 2.04 -17.71
CA SER A 141 1.61 3.29 -18.27
C SER A 141 1.63 4.45 -17.26
N GLU A 142 1.80 4.15 -15.99
CA GLU A 142 2.05 5.11 -14.93
C GLU A 142 3.55 5.27 -14.70
N PHE A 143 3.99 6.43 -14.21
CA PHE A 143 5.38 6.74 -13.95
C PHE A 143 5.63 6.81 -12.44
N ILE A 144 6.73 6.21 -11.99
CA ILE A 144 7.04 6.08 -10.58
C ILE A 144 8.48 6.50 -10.32
N SER A 145 8.69 7.29 -9.26
CA SER A 145 9.99 7.53 -8.66
C SER A 145 9.89 7.46 -7.14
N THR A 146 10.97 7.05 -6.49
CA THR A 146 11.02 6.84 -5.05
C THR A 146 12.16 7.62 -4.43
N TRP A 147 11.92 8.18 -3.26
CA TRP A 147 12.90 8.88 -2.42
C TRP A 147 13.06 8.15 -1.10
N GLU A 148 14.31 7.93 -0.69
CA GLU A 148 14.62 7.55 0.68
C GLU A 148 14.61 8.81 1.54
N ILE A 149 13.90 8.76 2.67
CA ILE A 149 13.83 9.83 3.66
C ILE A 149 14.64 9.39 4.88
N LYS A 150 15.60 10.21 5.33
CA LYS A 150 16.41 9.86 6.51
C LYS A 150 15.61 9.91 7.82
N GLY A 151 14.49 10.63 7.82
CA GLY A 151 13.69 10.85 9.00
C GLY A 151 14.32 11.90 9.96
N LEU A 152 13.70 12.04 11.10
CA LEU A 152 14.02 13.03 12.13
C LEU A 152 14.07 12.34 13.49
N ALA A 153 15.03 12.74 14.33
CA ALA A 153 15.14 12.24 15.70
C ALA A 153 14.21 13.05 16.61
N PHE A 154 12.94 12.67 16.71
CA PHE A 154 11.93 13.38 17.50
C PHE A 154 12.21 13.40 19.01
N GLU A 155 13.07 12.52 19.52
CA GLU A 155 13.44 12.47 20.93
C GLU A 155 14.10 13.76 21.43
N VAL A 156 14.77 14.52 20.53
CA VAL A 156 15.45 15.78 20.83
C VAL A 156 14.65 17.02 20.37
N GLU A 157 13.50 16.82 19.73
CA GLU A 157 12.69 17.91 19.19
C GLU A 157 11.48 18.19 20.10
N ASN A 158 11.18 19.46 20.34
CA ASN A 158 9.98 19.84 21.09
C ASN A 158 8.69 19.58 20.28
N GLU A 159 7.55 19.47 20.96
CA GLU A 159 6.25 19.16 20.35
C GLU A 159 5.87 20.19 19.27
N GLU A 160 6.09 21.49 19.52
CA GLU A 160 5.78 22.58 18.57
C GLU A 160 6.53 22.41 17.24
N ARG A 161 7.78 21.97 17.29
CA ARG A 161 8.58 21.72 16.09
C ARG A 161 8.13 20.46 15.36
N GLN A 162 7.75 19.42 16.10
CA GLN A 162 7.15 18.21 15.51
C GLN A 162 5.86 18.55 14.76
N ASP A 163 4.97 19.35 15.35
CA ASP A 163 3.73 19.82 14.73
C ASP A 163 4.00 20.70 13.50
N SER A 164 5.00 21.61 13.58
CA SER A 164 5.40 22.44 12.45
C SER A 164 5.89 21.60 11.27
N ILE A 165 6.70 20.58 11.54
CA ILE A 165 7.21 19.64 10.53
C ILE A 165 6.05 18.86 9.89
N ASN A 166 5.10 18.41 10.71
CA ASN A 166 3.92 17.70 10.24
C ASN A 166 3.04 18.57 9.32
N LYS A 167 2.81 19.83 9.70
CA LYS A 167 2.10 20.80 8.87
C LYS A 167 2.81 21.05 7.54
N LEU A 168 4.15 21.15 7.54
CA LEU A 168 4.93 21.25 6.31
C LEU A 168 4.75 20.03 5.40
N LEU A 169 4.75 18.82 5.98
CA LEU A 169 4.51 17.59 5.22
C LEU A 169 3.08 17.55 4.67
N GLY A 170 2.08 17.93 5.47
CA GLY A 170 0.69 18.05 5.04
C GLY A 170 0.52 19.01 3.85
N ASN A 171 1.21 20.14 3.86
CA ASN A 171 1.20 21.12 2.77
C ASN A 171 1.79 20.59 1.46
N VAL A 172 2.75 19.66 1.52
CA VAL A 172 3.25 18.97 0.32
C VAL A 172 2.10 18.30 -0.42
N PHE A 173 1.22 17.59 0.29
CA PHE A 173 0.10 16.87 -0.32
C PHE A 173 -0.99 17.83 -0.85
N ILE A 174 -1.24 18.97 -0.17
CA ILE A 174 -2.13 20.01 -0.69
C ILE A 174 -1.62 20.56 -2.03
N ALA A 175 -0.31 20.78 -2.14
CA ALA A 175 0.30 21.30 -3.37
C ALA A 175 0.07 20.42 -4.60
N PHE A 176 -0.18 19.12 -4.39
CA PHE A 176 -0.46 18.15 -5.45
C PHE A 176 -1.94 17.74 -5.54
N SER A 177 -2.86 18.40 -4.82
CA SER A 177 -4.26 17.98 -4.75
C SER A 177 -5.03 18.01 -6.08
N ASN A 178 -4.61 18.86 -7.03
CA ASN A 178 -5.22 18.95 -8.36
C ASN A 178 -4.41 18.23 -9.45
N GLU A 179 -3.30 17.58 -9.06
CA GLU A 179 -2.43 16.88 -9.99
C GLU A 179 -2.78 15.37 -10.04
N PRO A 180 -2.57 14.70 -11.19
CA PRO A 180 -2.89 13.29 -11.33
C PRO A 180 -1.78 12.41 -10.72
N VAL A 181 -1.49 12.64 -9.45
CA VAL A 181 -0.44 11.92 -8.70
C VAL A 181 -1.01 11.23 -7.47
N ALA A 182 -0.32 10.19 -7.05
CA ALA A 182 -0.57 9.50 -5.79
C ALA A 182 0.77 9.26 -5.08
N PHE A 183 0.70 9.11 -3.76
CA PHE A 183 1.87 8.90 -2.92
C PHE A 183 1.75 7.56 -2.21
N TYR A 184 2.90 6.87 -2.08
CA TYR A 184 3.07 5.72 -1.20
C TYR A 184 4.17 6.05 -0.21
N PHE A 185 3.90 5.87 1.06
CA PHE A 185 4.89 5.93 2.11
C PHE A 185 5.12 4.53 2.66
N ASN A 186 6.38 4.11 2.68
CA ASN A 186 6.78 2.82 3.23
C ASN A 186 7.76 3.04 4.38
N SER A 187 7.46 2.43 5.53
CA SER A 187 8.38 2.28 6.64
C SER A 187 8.79 0.82 6.73
N VAL A 188 10.06 0.55 6.47
CA VAL A 188 10.63 -0.80 6.42
C VAL A 188 11.56 -0.98 7.60
N ARG A 189 11.18 -1.86 8.54
CA ARG A 189 12.00 -2.24 9.68
C ARG A 189 12.53 -3.66 9.51
N HIS A 190 13.83 -3.78 9.57
CA HIS A 190 14.52 -5.04 9.29
C HIS A 190 15.77 -5.20 10.14
N ASP A 191 16.22 -6.44 10.29
CA ASP A 191 17.48 -6.77 10.96
C ASP A 191 18.67 -6.25 10.15
N VAL A 192 19.64 -5.70 10.84
CA VAL A 192 20.89 -5.24 10.26
C VAL A 192 22.07 -5.86 10.97
N ASP A 193 23.08 -6.26 10.18
CA ASP A 193 24.36 -6.65 10.70
C ASP A 193 25.17 -5.38 10.97
N THR A 194 25.33 -5.03 12.24
CA THR A 194 26.10 -3.86 12.68
C THR A 194 27.55 -4.20 12.95
N HIS A 195 28.00 -5.42 12.61
CA HIS A 195 29.37 -5.85 12.85
C HIS A 195 30.37 -5.05 12.03
N LEU A 196 31.15 -4.18 12.69
CA LEU A 196 32.25 -3.46 12.07
C LEU A 196 33.38 -4.45 11.78
N LYS A 197 33.61 -4.72 10.50
CA LYS A 197 34.75 -5.52 10.02
C LYS A 197 36.01 -4.70 10.14
N ALA A 198 36.69 -4.81 11.29
CA ALA A 198 37.98 -4.18 11.49
C ALA A 198 39.10 -5.24 11.55
N ASN A 199 40.23 -4.93 10.94
CA ASN A 199 41.41 -5.79 11.01
C ASN A 199 42.21 -5.47 12.27
N TYR A 200 42.04 -6.27 13.32
CA TYR A 200 42.80 -6.12 14.55
C TYR A 200 44.15 -6.86 14.46
N LYS A 201 45.24 -6.16 14.68
CA LYS A 201 46.59 -6.77 14.78
C LYS A 201 46.76 -7.54 16.10
N ASN A 202 46.02 -7.17 17.15
CA ASN A 202 46.09 -7.77 18.47
C ASN A 202 44.92 -8.77 18.63
N LYS A 203 45.26 -10.05 18.98
CA LYS A 203 44.31 -11.12 19.17
C LYS A 203 43.28 -10.82 20.27
N TYR A 204 43.72 -10.20 21.37
CA TYR A 204 42.81 -9.87 22.49
C TYR A 204 41.78 -8.78 22.09
N LEU A 205 42.20 -7.77 21.32
CA LEU A 205 41.29 -6.74 20.83
C LEU A 205 40.25 -7.36 19.87
N LYS A 206 40.67 -8.33 19.05
CA LYS A 206 39.75 -9.06 18.19
C LYS A 206 38.74 -9.87 19.03
N GLU A 207 39.18 -10.56 20.04
CA GLU A 207 38.34 -11.39 20.92
C GLU A 207 37.33 -10.54 21.72
N ILE A 208 37.77 -9.40 22.26
CA ILE A 208 36.89 -8.42 22.92
C ILE A 208 35.85 -7.85 21.92
N ASN A 209 36.29 -7.50 20.72
CA ASN A 209 35.39 -7.02 19.68
C ASN A 209 34.37 -8.08 19.26
N ASP A 210 34.81 -9.32 19.07
CA ASP A 210 33.92 -10.43 18.71
C ASP A 210 32.91 -10.74 19.83
N LEU A 211 33.32 -10.69 21.11
CA LEU A 211 32.44 -10.82 22.27
C LEU A 211 31.43 -9.65 22.36
N TYR A 212 31.91 -8.45 22.17
CA TYR A 212 31.05 -7.25 22.17
C TYR A 212 29.97 -7.34 21.06
N TYR A 213 30.37 -7.65 19.83
CA TYR A 213 29.42 -7.79 18.74
C TYR A 213 28.56 -9.04 18.84
N LYS A 214 29.04 -10.12 19.44
CA LYS A 214 28.23 -11.33 19.69
C LYS A 214 27.01 -11.03 20.57
N SER A 215 27.13 -10.09 21.52
CA SER A 215 25.99 -9.64 22.33
C SER A 215 24.95 -8.84 21.54
N PHE A 216 25.31 -8.27 20.38
CA PHE A 216 24.40 -7.55 19.49
C PHE A 216 23.92 -8.38 18.28
N THR A 217 24.65 -9.44 17.90
CA THR A 217 24.36 -10.23 16.68
C THR A 217 23.26 -11.27 16.83
N GLU A 218 22.81 -11.57 18.04
CA GLU A 218 21.69 -12.49 18.25
C GLU A 218 20.31 -11.83 17.99
N GLY A 219 20.17 -11.13 16.86
CA GLY A 219 18.89 -10.63 16.36
C GLY A 219 18.41 -9.30 16.94
N SER A 220 19.28 -8.52 17.60
CA SER A 220 18.85 -7.34 18.36
C SER A 220 18.98 -6.00 17.65
N SER A 221 19.77 -5.89 16.57
CA SER A 221 19.95 -4.62 15.87
C SER A 221 18.99 -4.49 14.69
N LYS A 222 18.07 -3.51 14.76
CA LYS A 222 17.12 -3.24 13.70
C LYS A 222 17.30 -1.83 13.15
N SER A 223 17.19 -1.71 11.83
CA SER A 223 17.15 -0.42 11.13
C SER A 223 15.78 -0.17 10.55
N THR A 224 15.38 1.09 10.53
CA THR A 224 14.19 1.53 9.84
C THR A 224 14.57 2.38 8.64
N ASN A 225 14.09 2.03 7.46
CA ASN A 225 14.25 2.80 6.23
C ASN A 225 12.89 3.36 5.82
N LEU A 226 12.86 4.64 5.50
CA LEU A 226 11.64 5.37 5.14
C LEU A 226 11.70 5.73 3.66
N TYR A 227 10.64 5.40 2.94
CA TYR A 227 10.55 5.67 1.51
C TYR A 227 9.26 6.40 1.18
N LEU A 228 9.37 7.44 0.35
CA LEU A 228 8.22 8.10 -0.28
C LEU A 228 8.28 7.85 -1.79
N THR A 229 7.22 7.29 -2.33
CA THR A 229 7.08 7.02 -3.76
C THR A 229 5.97 7.88 -4.33
N MET A 230 6.25 8.58 -5.43
CA MET A 230 5.25 9.29 -6.21
C MET A 230 4.89 8.47 -7.44
N VAL A 231 3.60 8.33 -7.68
CA VAL A 231 3.02 7.67 -8.85
C VAL A 231 2.27 8.71 -9.66
N TYR A 232 2.63 8.91 -10.91
CA TYR A 232 1.96 9.81 -11.85
C TYR A 232 1.18 9.00 -12.87
N ASN A 233 -0.14 9.26 -12.96
CA ASN A 233 -1.02 8.69 -13.97
C ASN A 233 -1.43 9.77 -14.98
N PRO A 234 -0.90 9.78 -16.19
CA PRO A 234 -1.21 10.83 -17.18
C PRO A 234 -2.61 10.74 -17.76
N PHE A 235 -3.38 9.67 -17.50
CA PHE A 235 -4.66 9.41 -18.13
C PHE A 235 -5.84 9.72 -17.20
N LEU A 236 -6.82 10.46 -17.69
CA LEU A 236 -8.06 10.74 -16.96
C LEU A 236 -9.00 9.53 -16.95
N ASN A 237 -8.94 8.70 -17.98
CA ASN A 237 -9.82 7.56 -18.14
C ASN A 237 -9.18 6.42 -18.96
N THR A 238 -9.80 5.24 -18.91
CA THR A 238 -9.32 4.04 -19.61
C THR A 238 -9.35 4.18 -21.13
N THR A 239 -10.19 5.06 -21.68
CA THR A 239 -10.29 5.29 -23.14
C THR A 239 -9.06 6.04 -23.65
N GLU A 240 -8.61 7.08 -22.94
CA GLU A 240 -7.38 7.80 -23.27
C GLU A 240 -6.16 6.90 -23.20
N LYS A 241 -6.07 6.09 -22.14
CA LYS A 241 -5.01 5.11 -21.99
C LYS A 241 -4.95 4.12 -23.15
N LYS A 242 -6.10 3.56 -23.57
CA LYS A 242 -6.16 2.66 -24.73
C LYS A 242 -5.77 3.37 -26.02
N LYS A 243 -6.18 4.64 -26.21
CA LYS A 243 -5.76 5.43 -27.36
C LYS A 243 -4.24 5.59 -27.42
N PHE A 244 -3.61 5.92 -26.27
CA PHE A 244 -2.16 6.04 -26.16
C PHE A 244 -1.45 4.71 -26.50
N GLN A 245 -1.91 3.61 -25.94
CA GLN A 245 -1.32 2.28 -26.20
C GLN A 245 -1.41 1.82 -27.65
N ASN A 246 -2.38 2.34 -28.42
CA ASN A 246 -2.60 2.04 -29.83
C ASN A 246 -1.97 3.06 -30.81
N LEU A 247 -1.17 4.01 -30.30
CA LEU A 247 -0.46 4.97 -31.16
C LEU A 247 0.59 4.26 -32.03
N SER A 248 0.89 4.83 -33.20
CA SER A 248 2.06 4.42 -33.97
C SER A 248 3.34 4.70 -33.20
N LYS A 249 4.38 3.92 -33.41
CA LYS A 249 5.63 3.94 -32.64
C LYS A 249 6.18 5.37 -32.46
N ASN A 250 6.31 6.14 -33.54
CA ASN A 250 6.86 7.51 -33.46
C ASN A 250 5.97 8.46 -32.62
N LYS A 251 4.63 8.34 -32.73
CA LYS A 251 3.72 9.13 -31.90
C LYS A 251 3.74 8.70 -30.44
N TYR A 252 3.82 7.39 -30.21
CA TYR A 252 3.96 6.84 -28.87
C TYR A 252 5.23 7.34 -28.18
N ASP A 253 6.39 7.27 -28.85
CA ASP A 253 7.67 7.69 -28.30
C ASP A 253 7.68 9.21 -27.98
N ASN A 254 7.13 10.04 -28.85
CA ASN A 254 7.02 11.48 -28.62
C ASN A 254 6.11 11.81 -27.42
N GLU A 255 4.95 11.16 -27.33
CA GLU A 255 4.01 11.39 -26.22
C GLU A 255 4.58 10.86 -24.91
N LEU A 256 5.29 9.74 -24.96
CA LEU A 256 6.01 9.19 -23.80
C LEU A 256 7.07 10.18 -23.27
N LEU A 257 7.82 10.82 -24.16
CA LEU A 257 8.79 11.85 -23.76
C LEU A 257 8.12 13.06 -23.10
N ASN A 258 6.96 13.49 -23.61
CA ASN A 258 6.17 14.57 -23.00
C ASN A 258 5.73 14.18 -21.57
N PHE A 259 5.26 12.97 -21.37
CA PHE A 259 4.88 12.49 -20.03
C PHE A 259 6.08 12.38 -19.10
N ILE A 260 7.23 11.90 -19.58
CA ILE A 260 8.47 11.86 -18.81
C ILE A 260 8.88 13.28 -18.38
N GLN A 261 8.78 14.27 -19.28
CA GLN A 261 9.12 15.65 -18.93
C GLN A 261 8.18 16.21 -17.85
N LYS A 262 6.86 16.05 -17.99
CA LYS A 262 5.90 16.44 -16.96
C LYS A 262 6.19 15.75 -15.62
N PHE A 263 6.54 14.47 -15.65
CA PHE A 263 6.87 13.74 -14.44
C PHE A 263 8.17 14.24 -13.78
N ARG A 264 9.17 14.64 -14.56
CA ARG A 264 10.37 15.32 -14.06
C ARG A 264 10.00 16.63 -13.35
N ASP A 265 9.13 17.43 -13.92
CA ASP A 265 8.68 18.68 -13.32
C ASP A 265 7.98 18.44 -11.97
N TYR A 266 7.10 17.42 -11.88
CA TYR A 266 6.50 17.01 -10.61
C TYR A 266 7.55 16.48 -9.62
N SER A 267 8.51 15.69 -10.08
CA SER A 267 9.60 15.16 -9.24
C SER A 267 10.45 16.28 -8.66
N ASN A 268 10.86 17.24 -9.48
CA ASN A 268 11.66 18.40 -9.03
C ASN A 268 10.89 19.25 -8.02
N ARG A 269 9.59 19.48 -8.25
CA ARG A 269 8.72 20.18 -7.32
C ARG A 269 8.58 19.44 -5.99
N LEU A 270 8.48 18.11 -6.02
CA LEU A 270 8.43 17.29 -4.82
C LEU A 270 9.78 17.34 -4.07
N GLU A 271 10.91 17.20 -4.76
CA GLU A 271 12.24 17.28 -4.16
C GLU A 271 12.49 18.60 -3.45
N ALA A 272 12.09 19.73 -4.07
CA ALA A 272 12.19 21.04 -3.45
C ALA A 272 11.41 21.10 -2.12
N ASN A 273 10.21 20.50 -2.07
CA ASN A 273 9.40 20.44 -0.86
C ASN A 273 9.96 19.46 0.19
N LEU A 274 10.63 18.37 -0.25
CA LEU A 274 11.21 17.35 0.62
C LEU A 274 12.62 17.66 1.10
N SER A 275 13.23 18.75 0.66
CA SER A 275 14.61 19.13 1.02
C SER A 275 14.84 19.19 2.53
N LYS A 276 13.84 19.66 3.30
CA LYS A 276 13.87 19.73 4.76
C LYS A 276 13.87 18.36 5.46
N PHE A 277 13.42 17.33 4.78
CA PHE A 277 13.32 15.95 5.30
C PHE A 277 14.54 15.10 4.92
N ARG A 278 15.59 15.70 4.35
CA ARG A 278 16.80 15.01 3.88
C ARG A 278 16.46 13.84 2.93
N ALA A 279 15.50 14.05 2.05
CA ALA A 279 15.10 13.06 1.06
C ALA A 279 16.16 12.94 -0.04
N LYS A 280 16.46 11.70 -0.43
CA LYS A 280 17.37 11.38 -1.53
C LYS A 280 16.64 10.49 -2.53
N LYS A 281 16.59 10.92 -3.78
CA LYS A 281 16.00 10.13 -4.86
C LYS A 281 16.78 8.84 -5.09
N LEU A 282 16.10 7.74 -5.24
CA LEU A 282 16.71 6.46 -5.60
C LEU A 282 17.00 6.44 -7.10
N GLN A 283 18.23 6.08 -7.45
CA GLN A 283 18.78 6.21 -8.79
C GLN A 283 19.41 4.90 -9.26
N ILE A 284 19.86 4.89 -10.51
CA ILE A 284 20.72 3.86 -11.04
C ILE A 284 22.17 4.22 -10.67
N TYR A 285 22.93 3.25 -10.23
CA TYR A 285 24.35 3.40 -9.89
C TYR A 285 25.19 2.33 -10.54
N SER A 286 26.46 2.62 -10.77
CA SER A 286 27.40 1.69 -11.38
C SER A 286 28.38 1.14 -10.35
N GLU A 287 28.56 -0.18 -10.35
CA GLU A 287 29.53 -0.88 -9.52
C GLU A 287 30.19 -1.99 -10.35
N ASN A 288 31.53 -1.99 -10.41
CA ASN A 288 32.32 -2.97 -11.17
C ASN A 288 31.89 -3.08 -12.65
N GLY A 289 31.58 -1.93 -13.30
CA GLY A 289 31.15 -1.89 -14.71
C GLY A 289 29.74 -2.43 -14.97
N LYS A 290 28.94 -2.63 -13.92
CA LYS A 290 27.54 -3.09 -14.02
C LYS A 290 26.60 -2.05 -13.41
N SER A 291 25.46 -1.83 -14.06
CA SER A 291 24.44 -0.90 -13.56
C SER A 291 23.46 -1.62 -12.64
N PHE A 292 23.18 -1.02 -11.49
CA PHE A 292 22.24 -1.44 -10.47
C PHE A 292 21.23 -0.33 -10.18
N SER A 293 20.10 -0.64 -9.56
CA SER A 293 19.09 0.35 -9.19
C SER A 293 18.66 0.20 -7.74
N ASN A 294 18.93 1.22 -6.92
CA ASN A 294 18.47 1.28 -5.53
C ASN A 294 16.93 1.20 -5.41
N GLN A 295 16.21 1.72 -6.41
CA GLN A 295 14.76 1.67 -6.43
C GLN A 295 14.26 0.23 -6.65
N LEU A 296 14.88 -0.54 -7.54
CA LEU A 296 14.53 -1.94 -7.76
C LEU A 296 14.95 -2.82 -6.56
N GLU A 297 16.02 -2.48 -5.85
CA GLU A 297 16.42 -3.14 -4.59
C GLU A 297 15.36 -2.97 -3.52
N PHE A 298 14.81 -1.75 -3.39
CA PHE A 298 13.69 -1.49 -2.50
C PHE A 298 12.43 -2.26 -2.91
N TYR A 299 12.10 -2.30 -4.20
CA TYR A 299 10.93 -3.07 -4.66
C TYR A 299 11.12 -4.58 -4.49
N ASN A 300 12.34 -5.10 -4.66
CA ASN A 300 12.67 -6.48 -4.33
C ASN A 300 12.41 -6.78 -2.85
N TYR A 301 12.73 -5.82 -1.96
CA TYR A 301 12.42 -5.96 -0.55
C TYR A 301 10.90 -6.07 -0.31
N LEU A 302 10.09 -5.22 -0.94
CA LEU A 302 8.62 -5.28 -0.80
C LEU A 302 8.03 -6.62 -1.29
N ILE A 303 8.68 -7.27 -2.25
CA ILE A 303 8.25 -8.57 -2.78
C ILE A 303 8.74 -9.73 -1.89
N GLY A 304 9.99 -9.69 -1.45
CA GLY A 304 10.66 -10.83 -0.82
C GLY A 304 11.06 -10.64 0.64
N GLY A 305 10.86 -9.46 1.24
CA GLY A 305 11.29 -9.19 2.62
C GLY A 305 12.81 -9.20 2.85
N ARG A 306 13.60 -9.03 1.77
CA ARG A 306 15.07 -8.96 1.78
C ARG A 306 15.59 -7.95 0.79
N PHE A 307 16.59 -7.14 1.18
CA PHE A 307 17.32 -6.29 0.24
C PHE A 307 18.26 -7.14 -0.61
N LEU A 308 18.09 -7.07 -1.92
CA LEU A 308 18.91 -7.79 -2.89
C LEU A 308 19.43 -6.81 -3.93
N LYS A 309 20.75 -6.79 -4.16
CA LYS A 309 21.33 -6.01 -5.25
C LYS A 309 20.67 -6.38 -6.57
N THR A 310 20.06 -5.39 -7.22
CA THR A 310 19.23 -5.60 -8.40
C THR A 310 19.79 -4.82 -9.57
N ARG A 311 20.09 -5.54 -10.66
CA ARG A 311 20.63 -4.93 -11.88
C ARG A 311 19.56 -4.12 -12.60
N ALA A 312 19.98 -2.97 -13.11
CA ALA A 312 19.21 -2.20 -14.08
C ALA A 312 19.40 -2.84 -15.48
N LEU A 313 18.43 -3.66 -15.90
CA LEU A 313 18.48 -4.37 -17.18
C LEU A 313 17.53 -3.72 -18.18
N ASN A 314 17.87 -3.78 -19.46
CA ASN A 314 16.99 -3.39 -20.57
C ASN A 314 16.02 -4.55 -20.93
N SER A 315 15.29 -5.04 -19.92
CA SER A 315 14.37 -6.17 -19.98
C SER A 315 13.14 -5.85 -19.14
N PRO A 316 11.98 -6.47 -19.37
CA PRO A 316 10.80 -6.25 -18.55
C PRO A 316 11.07 -6.52 -17.07
N ILE A 317 10.87 -5.51 -16.21
CA ILE A 317 11.20 -5.56 -14.78
C ILE A 317 10.45 -6.69 -14.08
N ASN A 318 9.17 -6.89 -14.41
CA ASN A 318 8.32 -7.91 -13.81
C ASN A 318 8.82 -9.35 -14.04
N GLU A 319 9.69 -9.57 -15.02
CA GLU A 319 10.23 -10.89 -15.32
C GLU A 319 11.43 -11.27 -14.45
N TYR A 320 12.23 -10.29 -13.97
CA TYR A 320 13.40 -10.56 -13.15
C TYR A 320 13.31 -10.04 -11.71
N LEU A 321 12.34 -9.17 -11.40
CA LEU A 321 12.13 -8.64 -10.05
C LEU A 321 11.33 -9.65 -9.22
N ILE A 322 11.98 -10.65 -8.69
CA ILE A 322 11.34 -11.79 -8.01
C ILE A 322 11.58 -11.86 -6.50
N GLY A 323 12.22 -10.84 -5.90
CA GLY A 323 12.49 -10.84 -4.45
C GLY A 323 13.39 -11.99 -3.96
N GLY A 324 14.13 -12.65 -4.85
CA GLY A 324 14.91 -13.86 -4.52
C GLY A 324 14.05 -15.10 -4.23
N LEU A 325 12.76 -15.03 -4.52
CA LEU A 325 11.79 -16.07 -4.17
C LEU A 325 11.69 -17.16 -5.24
N LYS A 326 11.59 -18.40 -4.79
CA LYS A 326 11.15 -19.54 -5.60
C LYS A 326 9.63 -19.55 -5.75
N ASN A 327 8.93 -19.37 -4.64
CA ASN A 327 7.47 -19.27 -4.62
C ASN A 327 6.96 -18.61 -3.33
N ILE A 328 5.70 -18.16 -3.36
CA ILE A 328 4.96 -17.64 -2.21
C ILE A 328 3.72 -18.52 -2.01
N GLN A 329 3.51 -18.95 -0.78
CA GLN A 329 2.33 -19.74 -0.38
C GLN A 329 1.44 -18.90 0.52
N PHE A 330 0.15 -18.86 0.20
CA PHE A 330 -0.87 -18.17 0.99
C PHE A 330 -1.80 -19.19 1.62
N SER A 331 -1.82 -19.23 2.95
CA SER A 331 -2.78 -19.98 3.74
C SER A 331 -3.95 -19.08 4.15
N GLN A 332 -4.63 -19.35 5.24
CA GLN A 332 -5.77 -18.54 5.70
C GLN A 332 -5.33 -17.10 6.04
N ASP A 333 -4.44 -16.95 7.01
CA ASP A 333 -3.92 -15.68 7.51
C ASP A 333 -2.38 -15.62 7.48
N LEU A 334 -1.75 -16.63 6.89
CA LEU A 334 -0.30 -16.83 6.91
C LEU A 334 0.27 -16.84 5.49
N ILE A 335 1.40 -16.18 5.33
CA ILE A 335 2.20 -16.14 4.11
C ILE A 335 3.51 -16.88 4.38
N GLN A 336 3.89 -17.80 3.50
CA GLN A 336 5.21 -18.43 3.53
C GLN A 336 5.99 -18.04 2.28
N LEU A 337 7.13 -17.41 2.50
CA LEU A 337 8.10 -17.01 1.49
C LEU A 337 9.17 -18.08 1.39
N ASN A 338 9.27 -18.75 0.25
CA ASN A 338 10.29 -19.75 0.01
C ASN A 338 11.34 -19.19 -0.94
N TYR A 339 12.59 -19.09 -0.49
CA TYR A 339 13.67 -18.49 -1.27
C TYR A 339 14.41 -19.53 -2.10
N ASN A 340 15.15 -19.05 -3.11
CA ASN A 340 15.97 -19.89 -3.99
C ASN A 340 17.16 -20.53 -3.26
N ASP A 341 17.63 -19.93 -2.17
CA ASP A 341 18.70 -20.45 -1.30
C ASP A 341 18.23 -21.52 -0.30
N GLY A 342 16.94 -21.89 -0.34
CA GLY A 342 16.33 -22.89 0.54
C GLY A 342 15.81 -22.35 1.86
N LEU A 343 16.08 -21.08 2.18
CA LEU A 343 15.55 -20.44 3.38
C LEU A 343 14.03 -20.21 3.25
N LYS A 344 13.37 -20.05 4.39
CA LYS A 344 11.94 -19.74 4.48
C LYS A 344 11.76 -18.57 5.44
N LYS A 345 10.72 -17.77 5.18
CA LYS A 345 10.28 -16.72 6.07
C LYS A 345 8.75 -16.71 6.09
N PHE A 346 8.19 -16.34 7.21
CA PHE A 346 6.74 -16.28 7.38
C PHE A 346 6.31 -14.83 7.57
N ALA A 347 5.09 -14.53 7.12
CA ALA A 347 4.53 -13.20 7.29
C ALA A 347 3.03 -13.26 7.55
N GLN A 348 2.50 -12.23 8.22
CA GLN A 348 1.08 -11.93 8.35
C GLN A 348 0.83 -10.50 7.92
N ALA A 349 -0.33 -10.23 7.34
CA ALA A 349 -0.71 -8.89 6.91
C ALA A 349 -1.86 -8.35 7.77
N ILE A 350 -1.74 -7.10 8.21
CA ILE A 350 -2.68 -6.39 9.08
C ILE A 350 -3.24 -5.20 8.31
N GLU A 351 -4.55 -4.97 8.41
CA GLU A 351 -5.25 -3.82 7.88
C GLU A 351 -6.05 -3.09 8.96
N ILE A 352 -6.30 -1.80 8.77
CA ILE A 352 -7.19 -1.02 9.64
C ILE A 352 -8.64 -1.34 9.27
N LYS A 353 -9.41 -1.82 10.25
CA LYS A 353 -10.86 -2.05 10.16
C LYS A 353 -11.65 -0.78 10.50
N ASP A 354 -11.28 -0.09 11.59
CA ASP A 354 -11.85 1.20 11.97
C ASP A 354 -10.74 2.12 12.49
N TYR A 355 -10.89 3.40 12.22
CA TYR A 355 -9.91 4.42 12.57
C TYR A 355 -10.16 5.01 13.97
N SER A 356 -9.12 5.54 14.59
CA SER A 356 -9.25 6.40 15.77
C SER A 356 -10.12 7.63 15.46
N SER A 357 -10.69 8.28 16.46
CA SER A 357 -11.45 9.52 16.28
C SER A 357 -10.58 10.71 15.89
N GLU A 358 -9.30 10.64 16.20
CA GLU A 358 -8.31 11.68 15.92
C GLU A 358 -6.95 11.06 15.64
N THR A 359 -6.09 11.83 14.99
CA THR A 359 -4.69 11.49 14.77
C THR A 359 -3.79 12.56 15.37
N PHE A 360 -2.58 12.19 15.74
CA PHE A 360 -1.57 13.09 16.25
C PHE A 360 -0.19 12.74 15.69
N VAL A 361 0.71 13.68 15.68
CA VAL A 361 2.06 13.52 15.15
C VAL A 361 2.78 12.41 15.90
N GLY A 362 3.36 11.48 15.14
CA GLY A 362 4.11 10.36 15.71
C GLY A 362 3.25 9.24 16.29
N MET A 363 1.97 9.18 15.97
CA MET A 363 1.04 8.15 16.43
C MET A 363 1.55 6.73 16.19
N LEU A 364 2.31 6.51 15.12
CA LEU A 364 2.89 5.21 14.77
C LEU A 364 4.38 5.08 15.14
N ASN A 365 4.99 6.11 15.74
CA ASN A 365 6.43 6.10 16.03
C ASN A 365 6.86 4.98 16.97
N SER A 366 6.05 4.66 17.98
CA SER A 366 6.43 3.63 18.97
C SER A 366 6.49 2.22 18.41
N LEU A 367 5.96 1.97 17.20
CA LEU A 367 6.17 0.69 16.51
C LEU A 367 7.66 0.39 16.28
N MET A 368 8.50 1.42 16.12
CA MET A 368 9.94 1.21 15.93
C MET A 368 10.67 0.75 17.19
N TYR A 369 10.06 0.83 18.38
CA TYR A 369 10.64 0.29 19.63
C TYR A 369 10.30 -1.19 19.84
N LEU A 370 9.37 -1.73 19.06
CA LEU A 370 9.08 -3.17 19.09
C LEU A 370 10.23 -3.95 18.43
N ASP A 371 10.60 -5.07 19.04
CA ASP A 371 11.55 -6.01 18.44
C ASP A 371 10.86 -6.89 17.40
N VAL A 372 10.43 -6.26 16.29
CA VAL A 372 9.65 -6.87 15.22
C VAL A 372 10.12 -6.36 13.87
N ASN A 373 10.27 -7.26 12.90
CA ASN A 373 10.48 -6.91 11.50
C ASN A 373 9.13 -6.67 10.81
N TYR A 374 8.95 -5.49 10.21
CA TYR A 374 7.69 -5.16 9.54
C TYR A 374 7.89 -4.23 8.34
N THR A 375 6.89 -4.17 7.50
CA THR A 375 6.72 -3.16 6.46
C THR A 375 5.36 -2.50 6.61
N ILE A 376 5.33 -1.21 6.93
CA ILE A 376 4.13 -0.38 6.84
C ILE A 376 4.06 0.20 5.44
N THR A 377 2.93 0.08 4.78
CA THR A 377 2.64 0.74 3.52
C THR A 377 1.39 1.57 3.65
N GLN A 378 1.52 2.85 3.34
CA GLN A 378 0.44 3.80 3.35
C GLN A 378 0.34 4.45 1.98
N SER A 379 -0.81 4.41 1.34
CA SER A 379 -1.00 5.10 0.06
C SER A 379 -2.04 6.19 0.19
N PHE A 380 -1.79 7.31 -0.46
CA PHE A 380 -2.65 8.50 -0.44
C PHE A 380 -2.76 9.08 -1.84
N THR A 381 -3.98 9.16 -2.35
CA THR A 381 -4.26 9.80 -3.65
C THR A 381 -5.04 11.07 -3.38
N PRO A 382 -4.41 12.25 -3.42
CA PRO A 382 -5.08 13.52 -3.20
C PRO A 382 -6.25 13.71 -4.17
N MET A 383 -7.30 14.37 -3.72
CA MET A 383 -8.48 14.69 -4.55
C MET A 383 -8.56 16.20 -4.75
N GLY A 384 -8.79 16.61 -6.00
CA GLY A 384 -9.08 18.01 -6.31
C GLY A 384 -10.29 18.52 -5.53
N ARG A 385 -10.28 19.81 -5.17
CA ARG A 385 -11.27 20.46 -4.31
C ARG A 385 -12.72 20.18 -4.72
N VAL A 386 -13.02 20.27 -6.02
CA VAL A 386 -14.39 20.04 -6.53
C VAL A 386 -14.83 18.63 -6.25
N LYS A 387 -14.00 17.64 -6.63
CA LYS A 387 -14.30 16.22 -6.43
C LYS A 387 -14.41 15.84 -4.94
N ALA A 388 -13.58 16.42 -4.10
CA ALA A 388 -13.63 16.21 -2.64
C ALA A 388 -14.92 16.79 -2.05
N LYS A 389 -15.31 18.01 -2.48
CA LYS A 389 -16.57 18.67 -2.07
C LYS A 389 -17.80 17.85 -2.46
N ASP A 390 -17.84 17.35 -3.69
CA ASP A 390 -18.96 16.52 -4.16
C ASP A 390 -19.05 15.21 -3.37
N LYS A 391 -17.89 14.59 -3.08
CA LYS A 391 -17.83 13.38 -2.26
C LYS A 391 -18.31 13.60 -0.83
N LEU A 392 -17.88 14.71 -0.20
CA LEU A 392 -18.33 15.13 1.14
C LEU A 392 -19.85 15.34 1.17
N LYS A 393 -20.39 16.13 0.24
CA LYS A 393 -21.84 16.39 0.17
C LYS A 393 -22.64 15.11 -0.06
N LYS A 394 -22.17 14.24 -0.97
CA LYS A 394 -22.80 12.94 -1.21
C LYS A 394 -22.86 12.10 0.05
N GLN A 395 -21.75 12.00 0.79
CA GLN A 395 -21.67 11.24 2.03
C GLN A 395 -22.57 11.84 3.12
N GLN A 396 -22.58 13.16 3.27
CA GLN A 396 -23.46 13.87 4.19
C GLN A 396 -24.94 13.58 3.91
N ASN A 397 -25.35 13.69 2.64
CA ASN A 397 -26.73 13.40 2.24
C ASN A 397 -27.11 11.92 2.52
N GLN A 398 -26.17 11.00 2.33
CA GLN A 398 -26.38 9.58 2.60
C GLN A 398 -26.52 9.28 4.09
N LEU A 399 -25.72 9.92 4.95
CA LEU A 399 -25.84 9.80 6.40
C LEU A 399 -27.17 10.37 6.91
N LYS A 400 -27.61 11.52 6.40
CA LYS A 400 -28.93 12.08 6.72
C LYS A 400 -30.08 11.14 6.31
N ALA A 401 -29.94 10.43 5.18
CA ALA A 401 -30.95 9.48 4.72
C ALA A 401 -30.96 8.16 5.48
N SER A 402 -29.90 7.82 6.22
CA SER A 402 -29.78 6.58 6.99
C SER A 402 -30.24 6.68 8.44
N GLU A 403 -30.78 7.83 8.88
CA GLU A 403 -31.18 8.10 10.26
C GLU A 403 -30.05 7.88 11.30
N ASP A 404 -28.81 8.00 10.85
CA ASP A 404 -27.63 7.95 11.73
C ASP A 404 -27.44 9.35 12.34
N ASP A 405 -28.28 9.67 13.34
CA ASP A 405 -28.45 10.99 13.99
C ASP A 405 -27.27 11.36 14.91
N SER A 406 -26.03 11.12 14.48
CA SER A 406 -24.88 11.64 15.21
C SER A 406 -24.68 13.12 14.91
N ILE A 407 -25.26 13.99 15.76
CA ILE A 407 -25.11 15.46 15.73
C ILE A 407 -23.62 15.84 15.59
N THR A 408 -22.74 15.11 16.26
CA THR A 408 -21.29 15.31 16.21
C THR A 408 -20.72 15.08 14.81
N GLN A 409 -21.18 14.05 14.09
CA GLN A 409 -20.71 13.79 12.72
C GLN A 409 -21.18 14.87 11.75
N GLU A 410 -22.41 15.35 11.87
CA GLU A 410 -22.93 16.42 11.04
C GLU A 410 -22.11 17.70 11.20
N GLN A 411 -21.80 18.11 12.44
CA GLN A 411 -20.94 19.26 12.72
C GLN A 411 -19.53 19.08 12.11
N GLN A 412 -18.95 17.88 12.21
CA GLN A 412 -17.66 17.57 11.60
C GLN A 412 -17.67 17.75 10.07
N PHE A 413 -18.77 17.38 9.39
CA PHE A 413 -18.92 17.59 7.95
C PHE A 413 -18.93 19.08 7.55
N TYR A 414 -19.60 19.94 8.34
CA TYR A 414 -19.60 21.37 8.08
C TYR A 414 -18.20 21.97 8.24
N ILE A 415 -17.48 21.61 9.31
CA ILE A 415 -16.11 22.07 9.55
C ILE A 415 -15.18 21.57 8.40
N ALA A 416 -15.29 20.31 8.02
CA ALA A 416 -14.50 19.75 6.91
C ALA A 416 -14.75 20.46 5.59
N LEU A 417 -16.03 20.78 5.30
CA LEU A 417 -16.42 21.47 4.08
C LEU A 417 -15.91 22.92 4.04
N ASP A 418 -15.96 23.61 5.17
CA ASP A 418 -15.45 24.98 5.30
C ASP A 418 -13.94 25.03 5.08
N ARG A 419 -13.16 24.23 5.83
CA ARG A 419 -11.70 24.13 5.69
C ARG A 419 -11.26 23.69 4.28
N LEU A 420 -11.99 22.77 3.66
CA LEU A 420 -11.74 22.34 2.27
C LEU A 420 -12.00 23.49 1.28
N THR A 421 -13.08 24.27 1.50
CA THR A 421 -13.44 25.40 0.65
C THR A 421 -12.42 26.52 0.75
N ASN A 422 -11.89 26.77 1.95
CA ASN A 422 -10.82 27.75 2.19
C ASN A 422 -9.44 27.27 1.68
N GLY A 423 -9.31 25.98 1.32
CA GLY A 423 -8.05 25.39 0.84
C GLY A 423 -7.03 25.08 1.93
N GLU A 424 -7.47 25.02 3.19
CA GLU A 424 -6.65 24.68 4.34
C GLU A 424 -6.30 23.19 4.38
N ILE A 425 -7.21 22.35 3.88
CA ILE A 425 -7.03 20.90 3.80
C ILE A 425 -7.35 20.37 2.40
N CYS A 426 -6.83 19.21 2.09
CA CYS A 426 -7.32 18.38 0.98
C CYS A 426 -7.68 16.98 1.51
N PHE A 427 -8.66 16.35 0.88
CA PHE A 427 -8.95 14.93 1.10
C PHE A 427 -8.20 14.08 0.10
N GLY A 428 -7.91 12.85 0.47
CA GLY A 428 -7.35 11.85 -0.43
C GLY A 428 -7.86 10.45 -0.12
N ASN A 429 -7.88 9.58 -1.11
CA ASN A 429 -8.13 8.16 -0.90
C ASN A 429 -6.90 7.54 -0.24
N TYR A 430 -7.09 7.07 0.98
CA TYR A 430 -6.05 6.48 1.81
C TYR A 430 -6.25 4.97 1.92
N HIS A 431 -5.15 4.24 2.01
CA HIS A 431 -5.12 2.81 2.31
C HIS A 431 -3.89 2.52 3.16
N PHE A 432 -4.05 1.63 4.12
CA PHE A 432 -3.02 1.16 5.05
C PHE A 432 -2.91 -0.35 4.97
N SER A 433 -1.69 -0.85 4.91
CA SER A 433 -1.35 -2.24 5.14
C SER A 433 -0.04 -2.35 5.91
N LEU A 434 0.04 -3.32 6.81
CA LEU A 434 1.22 -3.61 7.60
C LEU A 434 1.53 -5.10 7.49
N VAL A 435 2.71 -5.44 6.99
CA VAL A 435 3.18 -6.83 6.90
C VAL A 435 4.21 -7.07 7.98
N VAL A 436 3.95 -8.04 8.84
CA VAL A 436 4.83 -8.48 9.93
C VAL A 436 5.56 -9.75 9.49
N PHE A 437 6.86 -9.84 9.78
CA PHE A 437 7.68 -10.98 9.43
C PHE A 437 8.14 -11.77 10.67
N GLY A 438 8.39 -13.05 10.45
CA GLY A 438 8.97 -13.97 11.45
C GLY A 438 9.69 -15.12 10.77
N GLU A 439 10.62 -15.76 11.49
CA GLU A 439 11.39 -16.89 10.97
C GLU A 439 10.59 -18.20 10.98
N ASP A 440 9.59 -18.30 11.86
CA ASP A 440 8.67 -19.42 11.95
C ASP A 440 7.23 -18.97 12.22
N VAL A 441 6.29 -19.91 12.20
CA VAL A 441 4.86 -19.65 12.39
C VAL A 441 4.55 -19.10 13.78
N LYS A 442 5.29 -19.52 14.81
CA LYS A 442 5.07 -19.07 16.18
C LYS A 442 5.55 -17.63 16.34
N SER A 443 6.77 -17.33 15.90
CA SER A 443 7.35 -15.99 15.99
C SER A 443 6.54 -14.95 15.23
N VAL A 444 6.05 -15.26 14.02
CA VAL A 444 5.24 -14.30 13.27
C VAL A 444 3.91 -13.99 13.94
N LYS A 445 3.27 -14.99 14.58
CA LYS A 445 2.01 -14.76 15.32
C LYS A 445 2.25 -13.94 16.59
N GLU A 446 3.29 -14.21 17.34
CA GLU A 446 3.68 -13.42 18.51
C GLU A 446 4.01 -11.97 18.13
N ASN A 447 4.77 -11.78 17.06
CA ASN A 447 5.10 -10.46 16.53
C ASN A 447 3.87 -9.70 16.04
N SER A 448 2.96 -10.37 15.34
CA SER A 448 1.70 -9.76 14.90
C SER A 448 0.83 -9.33 16.07
N ASN A 449 0.74 -10.15 17.12
CA ASN A 449 -0.02 -9.79 18.31
C ASN A 449 0.56 -8.55 19.01
N LYS A 450 1.88 -8.42 19.13
CA LYS A 450 2.53 -7.20 19.68
C LYS A 450 2.14 -5.96 18.87
N VAL A 451 2.16 -6.05 17.54
CA VAL A 451 1.80 -4.95 16.64
C VAL A 451 0.31 -4.62 16.73
N ILE A 452 -0.57 -5.64 16.76
CA ILE A 452 -2.02 -5.47 16.90
C ILE A 452 -2.35 -4.77 18.22
N THR A 453 -1.79 -5.23 19.34
CA THR A 453 -2.00 -4.60 20.66
C THR A 453 -1.60 -3.13 20.61
N TYR A 454 -0.42 -2.83 20.09
CA TYR A 454 0.01 -1.44 19.96
C TYR A 454 -0.96 -0.57 19.14
N LEU A 455 -1.42 -1.08 17.98
CA LEU A 455 -2.36 -0.33 17.13
C LEU A 455 -3.72 -0.13 17.82
N GLN A 456 -4.15 -1.10 18.63
CA GLN A 456 -5.36 -0.98 19.45
C GLN A 456 -5.20 0.04 20.58
N ASP A 457 -4.03 0.07 21.22
CA ASP A 457 -3.72 1.05 22.29
C ASP A 457 -3.76 2.50 21.77
N VAL A 458 -3.37 2.73 20.52
CA VAL A 458 -3.48 4.05 19.88
C VAL A 458 -4.85 4.31 19.23
N GLY A 459 -5.84 3.42 19.45
CA GLY A 459 -7.25 3.63 19.11
C GLY A 459 -7.69 3.09 17.75
N PHE A 460 -6.85 2.34 17.01
CA PHE A 460 -7.26 1.67 15.79
C PHE A 460 -7.92 0.31 16.07
N GLN A 461 -8.99 0.00 15.35
CA GLN A 461 -9.41 -1.39 15.23
C GLN A 461 -8.74 -2.00 14.01
N VAL A 462 -7.97 -3.04 14.21
CA VAL A 462 -7.22 -3.72 13.16
C VAL A 462 -7.63 -5.17 13.02
N THR A 463 -7.35 -5.75 11.86
CA THR A 463 -7.65 -7.15 11.56
C THR A 463 -6.53 -7.78 10.75
N LEU A 464 -6.31 -9.08 10.95
CA LEU A 464 -5.49 -9.89 10.06
C LEU A 464 -6.23 -10.09 8.73
N ALA A 465 -5.53 -9.91 7.63
CA ALA A 465 -6.05 -10.21 6.31
C ALA A 465 -6.12 -11.73 6.10
N ASP A 466 -7.24 -12.22 5.60
CA ASP A 466 -7.49 -13.64 5.36
C ASP A 466 -7.99 -13.93 3.93
N ILE A 467 -9.24 -13.54 3.64
CA ILE A 467 -9.94 -13.87 2.39
C ILE A 467 -9.21 -13.33 1.16
N HIS A 468 -8.61 -12.15 1.26
CA HIS A 468 -7.94 -11.43 0.19
C HIS A 468 -6.44 -11.21 0.46
N LEU A 469 -5.84 -12.03 1.32
CA LEU A 469 -4.44 -11.95 1.77
C LEU A 469 -3.42 -11.71 0.64
N PRO A 470 -3.48 -12.38 -0.54
CA PRO A 470 -2.56 -12.08 -1.64
C PRO A 470 -2.66 -10.64 -2.13
N HIS A 471 -3.87 -10.06 -2.19
CA HIS A 471 -4.06 -8.67 -2.59
C HIS A 471 -3.46 -7.70 -1.56
N VAL A 472 -3.67 -7.94 -0.26
CA VAL A 472 -3.09 -7.11 0.80
C VAL A 472 -1.56 -7.17 0.78
N TYR A 473 -0.98 -8.36 0.60
CA TYR A 473 0.47 -8.51 0.51
C TYR A 473 1.06 -7.73 -0.67
N PHE A 474 0.49 -7.86 -1.87
CA PHE A 474 0.99 -7.17 -3.06
C PHE A 474 0.56 -5.70 -3.15
N SER A 475 -0.39 -5.23 -2.32
CA SER A 475 -0.75 -3.81 -2.23
C SER A 475 0.39 -2.92 -1.68
N GLN A 476 1.45 -3.53 -1.13
CA GLN A 476 2.68 -2.84 -0.75
C GLN A 476 3.41 -2.20 -1.96
N LEU A 477 3.22 -2.78 -3.15
CA LEU A 477 3.89 -2.29 -4.36
C LEU A 477 3.21 -1.01 -4.86
N PRO A 478 3.99 0.05 -5.18
CA PRO A 478 3.42 1.26 -5.77
C PRO A 478 2.66 0.96 -7.07
N SER A 479 1.58 1.72 -7.34
CA SER A 479 0.69 1.55 -8.52
C SER A 479 -0.27 0.36 -8.49
N THR A 480 -0.32 -0.42 -7.39
CA THR A 480 -1.27 -1.54 -7.24
C THR A 480 -2.63 -1.10 -6.70
N PHE A 481 -3.16 0.02 -7.19
CA PHE A 481 -4.41 0.61 -6.68
C PHE A 481 -5.61 -0.34 -6.72
N SER A 482 -5.66 -1.24 -7.70
CA SER A 482 -6.73 -2.22 -7.88
C SER A 482 -6.73 -3.36 -6.86
N LEU A 483 -5.69 -3.49 -6.04
CA LEU A 483 -5.58 -4.54 -5.02
C LEU A 483 -6.09 -4.10 -3.64
N ARG A 484 -6.37 -2.81 -3.44
CA ARG A 484 -6.74 -2.22 -2.15
C ARG A 484 -8.23 -2.40 -1.87
N ALA A 485 -8.57 -3.22 -0.89
CA ALA A 485 -9.96 -3.50 -0.51
C ALA A 485 -10.56 -2.44 0.43
N ARG A 486 -9.74 -1.88 1.34
CA ARG A 486 -10.15 -0.93 2.37
C ARG A 486 -9.63 0.46 2.05
N ILE A 487 -10.38 1.23 1.27
CA ILE A 487 -10.01 2.60 0.90
C ILE A 487 -10.87 3.56 1.70
N SER A 488 -10.24 4.42 2.48
CA SER A 488 -10.89 5.41 3.32
C SER A 488 -10.44 6.82 2.96
N PRO A 489 -11.34 7.75 2.66
CA PRO A 489 -10.97 9.16 2.50
C PRO A 489 -10.57 9.77 3.82
N ILE A 490 -9.35 10.32 3.89
CA ILE A 490 -8.86 11.10 5.03
C ILE A 490 -8.27 12.43 4.57
N THR A 491 -7.96 13.32 5.50
CA THR A 491 -7.31 14.60 5.16
C THR A 491 -5.80 14.41 5.00
N ASN A 492 -5.16 15.39 4.33
CA ASN A 492 -3.70 15.48 4.26
C ASN A 492 -3.05 15.60 5.65
N GLU A 493 -3.72 16.23 6.62
CA GLU A 493 -3.23 16.36 7.99
C GLU A 493 -3.22 15.01 8.70
N ASN A 494 -4.32 14.25 8.59
CA ASN A 494 -4.36 12.89 9.12
C ASN A 494 -3.30 12.00 8.47
N TYR A 495 -3.14 12.09 7.13
CA TYR A 495 -2.12 11.32 6.43
C TYR A 495 -0.71 11.70 6.89
N ALA A 496 -0.39 12.98 7.02
CA ALA A 496 0.90 13.43 7.52
C ALA A 496 1.16 12.93 8.95
N SER A 497 0.15 12.96 9.83
CA SER A 497 0.24 12.46 11.21
C SER A 497 0.46 10.95 11.30
N LEU A 498 -0.06 10.19 10.34
CA LEU A 498 0.14 8.73 10.25
C LEU A 498 1.48 8.34 9.62
N ILE A 499 2.17 9.25 8.92
CA ILE A 499 3.51 9.03 8.42
C ILE A 499 4.50 9.07 9.59
N ALA A 500 5.10 7.93 9.90
CA ALA A 500 6.11 7.83 10.94
C ALA A 500 7.46 8.37 10.41
N LEU A 501 7.72 9.67 10.55
CA LEU A 501 9.00 10.27 10.16
C LEU A 501 10.10 10.12 11.21
N HIS A 502 9.75 9.63 12.41
CA HIS A 502 10.75 9.38 13.44
C HIS A 502 11.71 8.27 13.00
N ASN A 503 13.00 8.52 13.16
CA ASN A 503 14.04 7.54 12.89
C ASN A 503 15.23 7.80 13.79
N PHE A 504 15.96 6.75 14.13
CA PHE A 504 17.20 6.90 14.85
C PHE A 504 18.28 7.56 13.96
N PRO A 505 19.17 8.39 14.53
CA PRO A 505 20.31 8.91 13.78
C PRO A 505 21.16 7.74 13.25
N LYS A 506 21.49 7.80 11.96
CA LYS A 506 22.36 6.83 11.29
C LYS A 506 23.74 7.41 11.08
#